data_43c616a026e32daa480e74b956f6f26c
#
_entry.id   43c616a026e32daa480e74b956f6f26c
#
_cell.length_a   1.000
_cell.length_b   1.000
_cell.length_c   1.000
_cell.angle_alpha   90.00
_cell.angle_beta   90.00
_cell.angle_gamma   90.00
#
_symmetry.space_group_name_H-M   'P 1'
#
loop_
_entity.id
_entity.type
_entity.pdbx_description
1 polymer ?
#
loop_
_entity_poly.entity_id
_entity_poly.type
_entity_poly.pdbx_seq_one_letter_code
_entity_poly.pdbx_strand_id
1 'polypeptide(L)'
;MTAGRAVRVWVDITNSPHAVIFRPLIARLEARGHEVTVTAREYAQTLGLLERFGIPHLTVGAHGGGGIAGKARAAGGRTAALARLARRERFDLAVAHGSTDQPPAARLAGIPQVTMFDYEFATAMHHWNGRWASGVLVPDAIPEEALARYGMRPPKLRRYPGLKEEYYLADHRPDPGLAAELGLSPSAVVAVLRPPPEVTLYHRGIANDLFAATLDQISQAQVEAQVVVLPRTAEQRAALQGRPVIVPERPVDGPSLIEAADLVVSAGGTMNREAAALGVPAYTPFAGRLGAVDRRLIEEGRLRRLERPEDVELAPRERGARPGMRDPELILDAILDVANGATR
;
A
#
# COMPACT_ATOMS: atom_id res chain seq x y z
N MET A 1 -19.82 4.18 -26.87
CA MET A 1 -18.90 3.33 -26.11
C MET A 1 -19.20 1.88 -26.45
N THR A 2 -18.38 1.22 -27.27
CA THR A 2 -18.51 -0.21 -27.55
C THR A 2 -18.21 -0.98 -26.26
N ALA A 3 -19.18 -1.76 -25.77
CA ALA A 3 -19.00 -2.67 -24.65
C ALA A 3 -17.82 -3.60 -25.00
N GLY A 4 -16.69 -3.41 -24.36
CA GLY A 4 -15.53 -4.27 -24.51
C GLY A 4 -15.86 -5.68 -24.02
N ARG A 5 -15.22 -6.70 -24.59
CA ARG A 5 -15.34 -8.10 -24.12
C ARG A 5 -15.10 -8.17 -22.62
N ALA A 6 -15.96 -8.88 -21.88
CA ALA A 6 -15.72 -9.20 -20.47
C ALA A 6 -14.38 -9.92 -20.31
N VAL A 7 -13.55 -9.46 -19.37
CA VAL A 7 -12.19 -9.96 -19.10
C VAL A 7 -12.19 -10.63 -17.74
N ARG A 8 -11.54 -11.78 -17.62
CA ARG A 8 -11.29 -12.48 -16.35
C ARG A 8 -10.00 -11.97 -15.74
N VAL A 9 -10.10 -11.15 -14.70
CA VAL A 9 -8.97 -10.47 -14.07
C VAL A 9 -8.55 -11.19 -12.79
N TRP A 10 -7.27 -11.49 -12.68
CA TRP A 10 -6.66 -12.06 -11.48
C TRP A 10 -5.88 -10.99 -10.71
N VAL A 11 -6.36 -10.63 -9.52
CA VAL A 11 -5.71 -9.70 -8.59
C VAL A 11 -4.95 -10.48 -7.52
N ASP A 12 -3.67 -10.17 -7.27
CA ASP A 12 -2.88 -10.81 -6.21
C ASP A 12 -2.53 -9.83 -5.09
N ILE A 13 -3.00 -10.13 -3.89
CA ILE A 13 -2.84 -9.32 -2.68
C ILE A 13 -1.83 -9.95 -1.73
N THR A 14 -0.65 -9.35 -1.59
CA THR A 14 0.47 -9.92 -0.83
C THR A 14 0.77 -9.20 0.48
N ASN A 15 0.11 -8.07 0.74
CA ASN A 15 0.32 -7.25 1.94
C ASN A 15 -0.94 -6.42 2.25
N SER A 16 -1.12 -6.03 3.49
CA SER A 16 -2.29 -5.29 3.99
C SER A 16 -2.66 -4.03 3.18
N PRO A 17 -1.74 -3.14 2.79
CA PRO A 17 -2.07 -1.98 1.96
C PRO A 17 -2.68 -2.33 0.60
N HIS A 18 -2.35 -3.51 0.05
CA HIS A 18 -2.86 -3.92 -1.26
C HIS A 18 -4.36 -4.18 -1.23
N ALA A 19 -4.94 -4.61 -0.09
CA ALA A 19 -6.38 -4.75 0.07
C ALA A 19 -7.10 -3.39 -0.11
N VAL A 20 -6.52 -2.32 0.45
CA VAL A 20 -7.05 -0.95 0.32
C VAL A 20 -6.92 -0.45 -1.13
N ILE A 21 -5.74 -0.64 -1.75
CA ILE A 21 -5.46 -0.20 -3.12
C ILE A 21 -6.41 -0.86 -4.12
N PHE A 22 -6.60 -2.18 -4.01
CA PHE A 22 -7.38 -2.93 -5.00
C PHE A 22 -8.89 -2.92 -4.74
N ARG A 23 -9.36 -2.60 -3.53
CA ARG A 23 -10.79 -2.56 -3.21
C ARG A 23 -11.62 -1.75 -4.22
N PRO A 24 -11.35 -0.46 -4.49
CA PRO A 24 -12.11 0.32 -5.45
C PRO A 24 -11.87 -0.12 -6.90
N LEU A 25 -10.69 -0.62 -7.23
CA LEU A 25 -10.38 -1.13 -8.57
C LEU A 25 -11.16 -2.42 -8.86
N ILE A 26 -11.29 -3.33 -7.89
CA ILE A 26 -12.10 -4.55 -7.98
C ILE A 26 -13.57 -4.17 -8.23
N ALA A 27 -14.14 -3.29 -7.39
CA ALA A 27 -15.52 -2.87 -7.53
C ALA A 27 -15.81 -2.23 -8.91
N ARG A 28 -14.88 -1.44 -9.45
CA ARG A 28 -15.03 -0.83 -10.79
C ARG A 28 -14.87 -1.85 -11.92
N LEU A 29 -13.95 -2.82 -11.79
CA LEU A 29 -13.83 -3.92 -12.76
C LEU A 29 -15.15 -4.70 -12.84
N GLU A 30 -15.71 -5.07 -11.69
CA GLU A 30 -16.98 -5.79 -11.59
C GLU A 30 -18.15 -4.95 -12.15
N ALA A 31 -18.20 -3.65 -11.83
CA ALA A 31 -19.21 -2.72 -12.37
C ALA A 31 -19.13 -2.57 -13.91
N ARG A 32 -17.95 -2.76 -14.51
CA ARG A 32 -17.75 -2.82 -15.97
C ARG A 32 -18.07 -4.19 -16.57
N GLY A 33 -18.50 -5.17 -15.76
CA GLY A 33 -18.86 -6.52 -16.20
C GLY A 33 -17.67 -7.46 -16.38
N HIS A 34 -16.52 -7.16 -15.77
CA HIS A 34 -15.38 -8.07 -15.70
C HIS A 34 -15.52 -9.04 -14.53
N GLU A 35 -15.00 -10.25 -14.68
CA GLU A 35 -14.92 -11.23 -13.58
C GLU A 35 -13.61 -11.03 -12.82
N VAL A 36 -13.67 -10.84 -11.51
CA VAL A 36 -12.47 -10.67 -10.68
C VAL A 36 -12.26 -11.84 -9.74
N THR A 37 -11.08 -12.43 -9.77
CA THR A 37 -10.64 -13.43 -8.80
C THR A 37 -9.47 -12.86 -8.00
N VAL A 38 -9.61 -12.85 -6.68
CA VAL A 38 -8.57 -12.36 -5.77
C VAL A 38 -7.83 -13.53 -5.15
N THR A 39 -6.50 -13.52 -5.23
CA THR A 39 -5.64 -14.37 -4.41
C THR A 39 -4.97 -13.55 -3.33
N ALA A 40 -4.83 -14.09 -2.13
CA ALA A 40 -4.19 -13.42 -1.02
C ALA A 40 -3.11 -14.28 -0.38
N ARG A 41 -2.05 -13.65 0.12
CA ARG A 41 -1.06 -14.29 0.98
C ARG A 41 -1.40 -14.02 2.43
N GLU A 42 -1.33 -15.05 3.27
CA GLU A 42 -1.44 -14.90 4.71
C GLU A 42 -0.20 -14.15 5.25
N TYR A 43 -0.37 -12.85 5.45
CA TYR A 43 0.68 -11.98 5.97
C TYR A 43 0.10 -10.72 6.61
N ALA A 44 0.60 -10.36 7.80
CA ALA A 44 0.14 -9.23 8.59
C ALA A 44 -1.39 -9.23 8.76
N GLN A 45 -2.07 -8.13 8.47
CA GLN A 45 -3.53 -7.99 8.58
C GLN A 45 -4.25 -8.20 7.23
N THR A 46 -3.59 -8.80 6.24
CA THR A 46 -4.12 -8.87 4.86
C THR A 46 -5.49 -9.56 4.79
N LEU A 47 -5.60 -10.76 5.38
CA LEU A 47 -6.85 -11.53 5.34
C LEU A 47 -7.96 -10.84 6.11
N GLY A 48 -7.67 -10.33 7.31
CA GLY A 48 -8.66 -9.62 8.12
C GLY A 48 -9.19 -8.33 7.46
N LEU A 49 -8.36 -7.64 6.67
CA LEU A 49 -8.82 -6.49 5.88
C LEU A 49 -9.71 -6.92 4.71
N LEU A 50 -9.37 -8.00 4.01
CA LEU A 50 -10.21 -8.53 2.93
C LEU A 50 -11.58 -8.96 3.45
N GLU A 51 -11.62 -9.63 4.61
CA GLU A 51 -12.86 -10.00 5.30
C GLU A 51 -13.67 -8.76 5.70
N ARG A 52 -13.04 -7.76 6.34
CA ARG A 52 -13.69 -6.49 6.70
C ARG A 52 -14.29 -5.77 5.49
N PHE A 53 -13.61 -5.82 4.35
CA PHE A 53 -14.08 -5.20 3.12
C PHE A 53 -15.06 -6.06 2.32
N GLY A 54 -15.37 -7.27 2.77
CA GLY A 54 -16.26 -8.20 2.08
C GLY A 54 -15.72 -8.65 0.72
N ILE A 55 -14.39 -8.71 0.54
CA ILE A 55 -13.75 -9.12 -0.71
C ILE A 55 -13.51 -10.64 -0.68
N PRO A 56 -14.23 -11.42 -1.51
CA PRO A 56 -13.99 -12.85 -1.65
C PRO A 56 -12.57 -13.11 -2.14
N HIS A 57 -11.86 -14.06 -1.52
CA HIS A 57 -10.47 -14.34 -1.88
C HIS A 57 -10.08 -15.80 -1.66
N LEU A 58 -9.07 -16.24 -2.42
CA LEU A 58 -8.41 -17.52 -2.26
C LEU A 58 -7.09 -17.30 -1.52
N THR A 59 -6.93 -17.86 -0.33
CA THR A 59 -5.66 -17.80 0.40
C THR A 59 -4.66 -18.77 -0.23
N VAL A 60 -3.55 -18.21 -0.76
CA VAL A 60 -2.47 -18.99 -1.38
C VAL A 60 -1.15 -18.61 -0.76
N GLY A 61 -0.59 -19.52 0.05
CA GLY A 61 0.69 -19.36 0.72
C GLY A 61 0.66 -18.46 1.94
N ALA A 62 1.62 -18.73 2.84
CA ALA A 62 1.87 -17.96 4.05
C ALA A 62 3.28 -17.32 4.02
N HIS A 63 3.60 -16.48 4.99
CA HIS A 63 4.93 -15.90 5.10
C HIS A 63 5.98 -16.95 5.48
N GLY A 64 7.09 -17.00 4.73
CA GLY A 64 8.13 -18.03 4.87
C GLY A 64 9.09 -17.89 6.06
N GLY A 65 8.73 -17.07 7.06
CA GLY A 65 9.57 -16.84 8.25
C GLY A 65 10.80 -15.96 7.98
N GLY A 66 11.75 -15.93 8.95
CA GLY A 66 12.92 -15.03 8.91
C GLY A 66 14.11 -15.51 8.04
N GLY A 67 14.20 -16.81 7.75
CA GLY A 67 15.34 -17.41 7.04
C GLY A 67 15.26 -17.31 5.52
N ILE A 68 16.39 -17.15 4.83
CA ILE A 68 16.46 -17.02 3.35
C ILE A 68 15.93 -18.30 2.67
N ALA A 69 16.34 -19.49 3.13
CA ALA A 69 15.89 -20.76 2.58
C ALA A 69 14.37 -20.99 2.74
N GLY A 70 13.80 -20.61 3.90
CA GLY A 70 12.36 -20.67 4.16
C GLY A 70 11.58 -19.73 3.23
N LYS A 71 12.06 -18.51 3.07
CA LYS A 71 11.47 -17.53 2.14
C LYS A 71 11.54 -18.01 0.68
N ALA A 72 12.66 -18.57 0.23
CA ALA A 72 12.80 -19.10 -1.14
C ALA A 72 11.87 -20.29 -1.39
N ARG A 73 11.77 -21.22 -0.44
CA ARG A 73 10.84 -22.37 -0.54
C ARG A 73 9.38 -21.93 -0.56
N ALA A 74 9.00 -21.00 0.32
CA ALA A 74 7.64 -20.46 0.36
C ALA A 74 7.28 -19.71 -0.95
N ALA A 75 8.20 -18.90 -1.47
CA ALA A 75 8.01 -18.19 -2.74
C ALA A 75 7.88 -19.17 -3.93
N GLY A 76 8.78 -20.17 -4.05
CA GLY A 76 8.70 -21.18 -5.09
C GLY A 76 7.42 -22.02 -5.03
N GLY A 77 7.03 -22.44 -3.84
CA GLY A 77 5.77 -23.19 -3.61
C GLY A 77 4.54 -22.34 -3.96
N ARG A 78 4.52 -21.08 -3.54
CA ARG A 78 3.44 -20.14 -3.87
C ARG A 78 3.35 -19.87 -5.37
N THR A 79 4.46 -19.58 -6.02
CA THR A 79 4.51 -19.38 -7.48
C THR A 79 3.95 -20.60 -8.23
N ALA A 80 4.34 -21.82 -7.84
CA ALA A 80 3.82 -23.04 -8.46
C ALA A 80 2.31 -23.25 -8.21
N ALA A 81 1.83 -22.93 -7.01
CA ALA A 81 0.40 -23.02 -6.69
C ALA A 81 -0.40 -21.99 -7.50
N LEU A 82 0.06 -20.74 -7.58
CA LEU A 82 -0.53 -19.68 -8.38
C LEU A 82 -0.53 -20.03 -9.88
N ALA A 83 0.53 -20.61 -10.42
CA ALA A 83 0.60 -21.01 -11.83
C ALA A 83 -0.41 -22.15 -12.15
N ARG A 84 -0.60 -23.11 -11.22
CA ARG A 84 -1.63 -24.16 -11.37
C ARG A 84 -3.04 -23.58 -11.35
N LEU A 85 -3.32 -22.66 -10.40
CA LEU A 85 -4.58 -21.94 -10.33
C LEU A 85 -4.84 -21.18 -11.63
N ALA A 86 -3.86 -20.40 -12.10
CA ALA A 86 -3.97 -19.57 -13.29
C ALA A 86 -4.28 -20.38 -14.56
N ARG A 87 -3.68 -21.57 -14.72
CA ARG A 87 -3.98 -22.49 -15.83
C ARG A 87 -5.38 -23.07 -15.77
N ARG A 88 -5.88 -23.36 -14.54
CA ARG A 88 -7.21 -23.89 -14.33
C ARG A 88 -8.28 -22.84 -14.62
N GLU A 89 -8.11 -21.66 -14.08
CA GLU A 89 -9.09 -20.56 -14.16
C GLU A 89 -9.05 -19.81 -15.50
N ARG A 90 -7.98 -19.91 -16.28
CA ARG A 90 -7.83 -19.27 -17.61
C ARG A 90 -8.09 -17.78 -17.58
N PHE A 91 -7.39 -17.06 -16.73
CA PHE A 91 -7.47 -15.59 -16.66
C PHE A 91 -7.00 -14.93 -17.95
N ASP A 92 -7.61 -13.81 -18.31
CA ASP A 92 -7.20 -12.98 -19.46
C ASP A 92 -6.12 -11.95 -19.05
N LEU A 93 -6.08 -11.56 -17.78
CA LEU A 93 -5.18 -10.55 -17.24
C LEU A 93 -4.85 -10.84 -15.76
N ALA A 94 -3.61 -10.60 -15.37
CA ALA A 94 -3.18 -10.60 -13.97
C ALA A 94 -2.66 -9.22 -13.57
N VAL A 95 -2.94 -8.79 -12.33
CA VAL A 95 -2.44 -7.53 -11.77
C VAL A 95 -2.05 -7.67 -10.32
N ALA A 96 -0.94 -7.04 -9.92
CA ALA A 96 -0.52 -6.97 -8.53
C ALA A 96 0.31 -5.71 -8.25
N HIS A 97 0.33 -5.30 -6.98
CA HIS A 97 1.26 -4.28 -6.49
C HIS A 97 2.45 -4.96 -5.79
N GLY A 98 3.62 -4.94 -6.42
CA GLY A 98 4.86 -5.45 -5.82
C GLY A 98 4.90 -6.96 -5.51
N SER A 99 3.99 -7.78 -6.08
CA SER A 99 4.08 -9.24 -5.94
C SER A 99 5.30 -9.78 -6.70
N THR A 100 6.06 -10.66 -6.06
CA THR A 100 7.17 -11.37 -6.70
C THR A 100 6.77 -12.76 -7.19
N ASP A 101 5.61 -13.24 -6.79
CA ASP A 101 5.14 -14.61 -7.07
C ASP A 101 4.17 -14.64 -8.27
N GLN A 102 3.31 -13.61 -8.41
CA GLN A 102 2.32 -13.56 -9.49
C GLN A 102 2.94 -13.37 -10.88
N PRO A 103 3.93 -12.45 -11.11
CA PRO A 103 4.48 -12.26 -12.45
C PRO A 103 5.05 -13.54 -13.09
N PRO A 104 5.92 -14.33 -12.43
CA PRO A 104 6.37 -15.59 -13.00
C PRO A 104 5.25 -16.63 -13.14
N ALA A 105 4.30 -16.69 -12.22
CA ALA A 105 3.16 -17.60 -12.31
C ALA A 105 2.26 -17.29 -13.51
N ALA A 106 1.94 -16.02 -13.75
CA ALA A 106 1.18 -15.56 -14.91
C ALA A 106 1.91 -15.87 -16.21
N ARG A 107 3.23 -15.60 -16.27
CA ARG A 107 4.07 -15.92 -17.43
C ARG A 107 4.08 -17.41 -17.76
N LEU A 108 4.17 -18.28 -16.75
CA LEU A 108 4.11 -19.75 -16.92
C LEU A 108 2.72 -20.22 -17.37
N ALA A 109 1.67 -19.46 -17.11
CA ALA A 109 0.31 -19.73 -17.57
C ALA A 109 -0.03 -19.05 -18.90
N GLY A 110 0.87 -18.25 -19.48
CA GLY A 110 0.64 -17.52 -20.73
C GLY A 110 -0.28 -16.31 -20.57
N ILE A 111 -0.43 -15.78 -19.36
CA ILE A 111 -1.32 -14.68 -19.02
C ILE A 111 -0.53 -13.37 -18.98
N PRO A 112 -0.96 -12.29 -19.68
CA PRO A 112 -0.37 -10.97 -19.52
C PRO A 112 -0.52 -10.47 -18.07
N GLN A 113 0.54 -9.86 -17.54
CA GLN A 113 0.58 -9.42 -16.15
C GLN A 113 1.04 -7.98 -16.03
N VAL A 114 0.33 -7.19 -15.24
CA VAL A 114 0.67 -5.82 -14.86
C VAL A 114 1.24 -5.81 -13.45
N THR A 115 2.48 -5.33 -13.31
CA THR A 115 3.05 -5.02 -12.00
C THR A 115 2.98 -3.53 -11.72
N MET A 116 2.53 -3.18 -10.52
CA MET A 116 2.49 -1.80 -10.02
C MET A 116 3.47 -1.65 -8.86
N PHE A 117 4.10 -0.50 -8.74
CA PHE A 117 4.92 -0.13 -7.58
C PHE A 117 5.15 1.39 -7.55
N ASP A 118 5.65 1.87 -6.42
CA ASP A 118 5.87 3.30 -6.14
C ASP A 118 7.22 3.61 -5.48
N TYR A 119 8.15 2.66 -5.51
CA TYR A 119 9.50 2.78 -4.95
C TYR A 119 10.52 2.13 -5.86
N GLU A 120 11.41 2.92 -6.47
CA GLU A 120 12.33 2.49 -7.52
C GLU A 120 13.59 1.76 -7.02
N PHE A 121 13.85 1.74 -5.71
CA PHE A 121 15.09 1.15 -5.17
C PHE A 121 14.95 -0.28 -4.65
N ALA A 122 13.79 -0.92 -4.85
CA ALA A 122 13.62 -2.35 -4.55
C ALA A 122 14.30 -3.23 -5.62
N THR A 123 15.61 -3.10 -5.77
CA THR A 123 16.42 -3.60 -6.90
C THR A 123 16.18 -5.07 -7.24
N ALA A 124 16.21 -5.97 -6.24
CA ALA A 124 16.01 -7.41 -6.46
C ALA A 124 14.60 -7.70 -7.00
N MET A 125 13.57 -7.07 -6.43
CA MET A 125 12.19 -7.21 -6.89
C MET A 125 12.02 -6.68 -8.32
N HIS A 126 12.64 -5.53 -8.65
CA HIS A 126 12.53 -4.94 -9.99
C HIS A 126 13.24 -5.76 -11.05
N HIS A 127 14.45 -6.27 -10.78
CA HIS A 127 15.12 -7.21 -11.70
C HIS A 127 14.29 -8.46 -11.94
N TRP A 128 13.59 -8.95 -10.91
CA TRP A 128 12.73 -10.11 -11.03
C TRP A 128 11.46 -9.78 -11.83
N ASN A 129 10.68 -8.82 -11.37
CA ASN A 129 9.40 -8.46 -11.98
C ASN A 129 9.56 -7.89 -13.39
N GLY A 130 10.64 -7.12 -13.65
CA GLY A 130 10.93 -6.57 -14.95
C GLY A 130 11.12 -7.62 -16.05
N ARG A 131 11.48 -8.85 -15.71
CA ARG A 131 11.62 -9.96 -16.68
C ARG A 131 10.29 -10.64 -17.01
N TRP A 132 9.38 -10.68 -16.05
CA TRP A 132 8.18 -11.50 -16.13
C TRP A 132 6.91 -10.70 -16.47
N ALA A 133 6.79 -9.47 -15.98
CA ALA A 133 5.63 -8.63 -16.23
C ALA A 133 5.49 -8.26 -17.71
N SER A 134 4.26 -8.22 -18.21
CA SER A 134 3.90 -7.73 -19.56
C SER A 134 3.74 -6.21 -19.56
N GLY A 135 3.25 -5.64 -18.47
CA GLY A 135 3.11 -4.21 -18.25
C GLY A 135 3.66 -3.76 -16.88
N VAL A 136 4.15 -2.55 -16.82
CA VAL A 136 4.64 -1.91 -15.60
C VAL A 136 3.95 -0.57 -15.47
N LEU A 137 3.26 -0.33 -14.35
CA LEU A 137 2.49 0.88 -14.12
C LEU A 137 2.99 1.58 -12.84
N VAL A 138 3.53 2.77 -12.98
CA VAL A 138 4.19 3.52 -11.88
C VAL A 138 3.81 5.00 -11.88
N PRO A 139 3.98 5.72 -10.75
CA PRO A 139 3.82 7.17 -10.70
C PRO A 139 4.81 7.89 -11.65
N ASP A 140 4.39 9.00 -12.23
CA ASP A 140 5.21 9.84 -13.11
C ASP A 140 6.40 10.50 -12.39
N ALA A 141 6.38 10.55 -11.07
CA ALA A 141 7.53 10.97 -10.26
C ALA A 141 8.75 10.09 -10.47
N ILE A 142 8.56 8.79 -10.78
CA ILE A 142 9.69 7.86 -10.99
C ILE A 142 10.25 8.08 -12.39
N PRO A 143 11.54 8.47 -12.52
CA PRO A 143 12.17 8.69 -13.82
C PRO A 143 12.30 7.37 -14.61
N GLU A 144 12.14 7.41 -15.93
CA GLU A 144 12.28 6.22 -16.79
C GLU A 144 13.69 5.61 -16.70
N GLU A 145 14.70 6.45 -16.58
CA GLU A 145 16.11 6.05 -16.50
C GLU A 145 16.37 5.18 -15.28
N ALA A 146 15.68 5.45 -14.16
CA ALA A 146 15.78 4.65 -12.94
C ALA A 146 15.29 3.20 -13.13
N LEU A 147 14.39 2.99 -14.09
CA LEU A 147 13.74 1.70 -14.36
C LEU A 147 14.32 0.98 -15.59
N ALA A 148 15.00 1.71 -16.47
CA ALA A 148 15.54 1.18 -17.72
C ALA A 148 16.49 0.00 -17.53
N ARG A 149 17.31 0.01 -16.46
CA ARG A 149 18.23 -1.08 -16.10
C ARG A 149 17.54 -2.39 -15.73
N TYR A 150 16.25 -2.35 -15.39
CA TYR A 150 15.43 -3.52 -15.08
C TYR A 150 14.66 -4.05 -16.29
N GLY A 151 14.89 -3.49 -17.49
CA GLY A 151 14.14 -3.82 -18.71
C GLY A 151 12.73 -3.22 -18.74
N MET A 152 12.45 -2.26 -17.88
CA MET A 152 11.17 -1.56 -17.81
C MET A 152 11.26 -0.27 -18.64
N ARG A 153 10.88 -0.36 -19.93
CA ARG A 153 10.90 0.73 -20.92
C ARG A 153 9.59 0.77 -21.70
N PRO A 154 9.19 1.87 -22.34
CA PRO A 154 8.08 1.89 -23.28
C PRO A 154 8.22 0.82 -24.39
N PRO A 155 7.14 0.19 -24.86
CA PRO A 155 5.73 0.41 -24.47
C PRO A 155 5.30 -0.31 -23.18
N LYS A 156 6.18 -1.14 -22.60
CA LYS A 156 5.91 -1.91 -21.38
C LYS A 156 5.74 -1.01 -20.16
N LEU A 157 6.56 0.03 -20.01
CA LEU A 157 6.50 1.00 -18.94
C LEU A 157 5.45 2.08 -19.26
N ARG A 158 4.50 2.22 -18.37
CA ARG A 158 3.49 3.28 -18.38
C ARG A 158 3.56 4.06 -17.08
N ARG A 159 3.50 5.37 -17.16
CA ARG A 159 3.55 6.28 -16.00
C ARG A 159 2.24 7.03 -15.89
N TYR A 160 1.67 7.06 -14.70
CA TYR A 160 0.46 7.82 -14.40
C TYR A 160 0.78 9.08 -13.59
N PRO A 161 0.05 10.19 -13.78
CA PRO A 161 0.26 11.43 -13.03
C PRO A 161 -0.03 11.25 -11.53
N GLY A 162 0.77 11.88 -10.68
CA GLY A 162 0.54 11.96 -9.23
C GLY A 162 0.75 10.65 -8.48
N LEU A 163 -0.08 10.40 -7.47
CA LEU A 163 0.01 9.26 -6.56
C LEU A 163 -1.09 8.24 -6.85
N LYS A 164 -0.80 6.94 -6.68
CA LYS A 164 -1.86 5.91 -6.76
C LYS A 164 -2.97 6.14 -5.72
N GLU A 165 -2.60 6.72 -4.58
CA GLU A 165 -3.51 7.09 -3.50
C GLU A 165 -4.58 8.09 -3.96
N GLU A 166 -4.23 9.02 -4.84
CA GLU A 166 -5.16 10.00 -5.42
C GLU A 166 -6.25 9.34 -6.28
N TYR A 167 -6.00 8.14 -6.80
CA TYR A 167 -6.95 7.37 -7.59
C TYR A 167 -7.83 6.46 -6.72
N TYR A 168 -7.22 5.61 -5.89
CA TYR A 168 -8.03 4.66 -5.15
C TYR A 168 -8.77 5.27 -3.95
N LEU A 169 -8.39 6.47 -3.51
CA LEU A 169 -9.12 7.23 -2.49
C LEU A 169 -10.14 8.22 -3.07
N ALA A 170 -10.27 8.33 -4.39
CA ALA A 170 -11.18 9.30 -5.00
C ALA A 170 -12.63 9.13 -4.54
N ASP A 171 -13.09 7.89 -4.43
CA ASP A 171 -14.45 7.58 -3.97
C ASP A 171 -14.48 7.11 -2.50
N HIS A 172 -13.38 7.28 -1.78
CA HIS A 172 -13.31 6.84 -0.38
C HIS A 172 -14.33 7.60 0.46
N ARG A 173 -15.11 6.85 1.22
CA ARG A 173 -16.04 7.37 2.22
C ARG A 173 -15.56 6.91 3.59
N PRO A 174 -15.30 7.85 4.52
CA PRO A 174 -14.89 7.51 5.87
C PRO A 174 -15.91 6.60 6.55
N ASP A 175 -15.42 5.65 7.32
CA ASP A 175 -16.26 4.87 8.22
C ASP A 175 -16.74 5.76 9.37
N PRO A 176 -18.05 6.10 9.45
CA PRO A 176 -18.55 7.03 10.45
C PRO A 176 -18.50 6.45 11.87
N GLY A 177 -18.41 5.12 12.00
CA GLY A 177 -18.35 4.45 13.29
C GLY A 177 -16.94 4.34 13.87
N LEU A 178 -15.90 4.55 13.07
CA LEU A 178 -14.51 4.27 13.46
C LEU A 178 -14.04 5.11 14.66
N ALA A 179 -14.38 6.39 14.69
CA ALA A 179 -14.01 7.27 15.81
C ALA A 179 -14.62 6.78 17.13
N ALA A 180 -15.88 6.37 17.13
CA ALA A 180 -16.56 5.81 18.29
C ALA A 180 -15.99 4.43 18.67
N GLU A 181 -15.70 3.56 17.70
CA GLU A 181 -15.06 2.25 17.92
C GLU A 181 -13.72 2.38 18.64
N LEU A 182 -12.97 3.43 18.32
CA LEU A 182 -11.65 3.69 18.91
C LEU A 182 -11.68 4.60 20.14
N GLY A 183 -12.85 5.11 20.54
CA GLY A 183 -12.99 6.04 21.67
C GLY A 183 -12.31 7.39 21.42
N LEU A 184 -12.30 7.87 20.17
CA LEU A 184 -11.70 9.16 19.84
C LEU A 184 -12.61 10.31 20.24
N SER A 185 -12.04 11.26 21.00
CA SER A 185 -12.73 12.48 21.41
C SER A 185 -12.71 13.53 20.30
N PRO A 186 -13.83 14.18 19.98
CA PRO A 186 -13.86 15.26 19.00
C PRO A 186 -13.04 16.50 19.39
N SER A 187 -12.72 16.66 20.69
CA SER A 187 -11.93 17.79 21.22
C SER A 187 -10.42 17.52 21.25
N ALA A 188 -10.01 16.26 21.18
CA ALA A 188 -8.60 15.89 21.24
C ALA A 188 -7.93 15.98 19.87
N VAL A 189 -6.64 16.34 19.88
CA VAL A 189 -5.77 16.19 18.70
C VAL A 189 -5.47 14.72 18.50
N VAL A 190 -5.85 14.15 17.36
CA VAL A 190 -5.64 12.74 17.05
C VAL A 190 -4.37 12.55 16.23
N ALA A 191 -3.38 11.88 16.81
CA ALA A 191 -2.15 11.51 16.13
C ALA A 191 -2.14 10.02 15.79
N VAL A 192 -1.97 9.67 14.51
CA VAL A 192 -1.84 8.27 14.07
C VAL A 192 -0.38 7.94 13.81
N LEU A 193 0.13 6.96 14.54
CA LEU A 193 1.53 6.54 14.48
C LEU A 193 1.65 5.10 13.98
N ARG A 194 2.59 4.88 13.05
CA ARG A 194 2.91 3.53 12.56
C ARG A 194 4.40 3.23 12.69
N PRO A 195 4.79 2.27 13.54
CA PRO A 195 6.19 1.92 13.77
C PRO A 195 6.91 1.50 12.48
N PRO A 196 8.23 1.69 12.38
CA PRO A 196 9.04 1.15 11.30
C PRO A 196 8.98 -0.38 11.27
N PRO A 197 9.15 -1.01 10.09
CA PRO A 197 9.24 -2.46 10.01
C PRO A 197 10.59 -2.94 10.60
N GLU A 198 10.55 -3.89 11.53
CA GLU A 198 11.75 -4.42 12.22
C GLU A 198 12.71 -5.18 11.31
N VAL A 199 12.22 -5.67 10.16
CA VAL A 199 12.91 -6.67 9.31
C VAL A 199 13.54 -6.06 8.06
N THR A 200 13.53 -4.75 7.87
CA THR A 200 14.18 -4.17 6.69
C THR A 200 15.68 -3.95 6.96
N LEU A 201 16.53 -4.44 6.05
CA LEU A 201 17.99 -4.26 6.04
C LEU A 201 18.43 -2.79 6.12
N TYR A 202 17.49 -1.86 5.96
CA TYR A 202 17.71 -0.41 5.89
C TYR A 202 17.35 0.37 7.17
N HIS A 203 16.84 -0.30 8.23
CA HIS A 203 16.27 0.38 9.41
C HIS A 203 16.80 -0.15 10.74
N ARG A 204 18.09 -0.44 10.85
CA ARG A 204 18.65 -0.86 12.15
C ARG A 204 19.02 0.35 13.01
N GLY A 205 18.30 0.56 14.11
CA GLY A 205 18.64 1.46 15.22
C GLY A 205 17.95 2.83 15.15
N ILE A 206 18.48 3.78 14.43
CA ILE A 206 18.14 5.22 14.49
C ILE A 206 16.64 5.53 14.26
N ALA A 207 15.97 4.85 13.33
CA ALA A 207 14.55 5.13 13.06
C ALA A 207 13.62 4.64 14.18
N ASN A 208 14.01 3.62 14.94
CA ASN A 208 13.23 3.12 16.07
C ASN A 208 13.34 4.07 17.26
N ASP A 209 14.54 4.62 17.51
CA ASP A 209 14.79 5.56 18.62
C ASP A 209 14.02 6.88 18.39
N LEU A 210 14.07 7.41 17.17
CA LEU A 210 13.32 8.61 16.81
C LEU A 210 11.79 8.40 16.90
N PHE A 211 11.30 7.24 16.46
CA PHE A 211 9.87 6.90 16.59
C PHE A 211 9.45 6.82 18.06
N ALA A 212 10.24 6.15 18.91
CA ALA A 212 9.95 6.02 20.33
C ALA A 212 9.97 7.39 21.03
N ALA A 213 10.99 8.21 20.76
CA ALA A 213 11.09 9.56 21.30
C ALA A 213 9.92 10.46 20.86
N THR A 214 9.50 10.36 19.60
CA THR A 214 8.33 11.09 19.08
C THR A 214 7.04 10.63 19.77
N LEU A 215 6.85 9.33 19.97
CA LEU A 215 5.71 8.79 20.70
C LEU A 215 5.69 9.30 22.14
N ASP A 216 6.83 9.31 22.83
CA ASP A 216 6.93 9.81 24.19
C ASP A 216 6.61 11.30 24.27
N GLN A 217 7.14 12.11 23.35
CA GLN A 217 6.86 13.54 23.28
C GLN A 217 5.36 13.85 23.07
N ILE A 218 4.73 13.18 22.11
CA ILE A 218 3.29 13.38 21.83
C ILE A 218 2.45 12.97 23.05
N SER A 219 2.81 11.84 23.69
CA SER A 219 2.08 11.34 24.85
C SER A 219 2.24 12.21 26.11
N GLN A 220 3.29 13.04 26.17
CA GLN A 220 3.57 13.95 27.29
C GLN A 220 3.23 15.41 26.98
N ALA A 221 2.67 15.69 25.81
CA ALA A 221 2.33 17.04 25.40
C ALA A 221 1.25 17.65 26.33
N GLN A 222 1.31 18.96 26.50
CA GLN A 222 0.29 19.70 27.30
C GLN A 222 -1.04 19.83 26.58
N VAL A 223 -1.09 19.55 25.26
CA VAL A 223 -2.30 19.53 24.45
C VAL A 223 -3.02 18.22 24.70
N GLU A 224 -4.34 18.26 24.84
CA GLU A 224 -5.16 17.04 24.90
C GLU A 224 -5.01 16.26 23.58
N ALA A 225 -4.15 15.25 23.58
CA ALA A 225 -3.86 14.44 22.41
C ALA A 225 -4.22 12.97 22.64
N GLN A 226 -4.83 12.34 21.65
CA GLN A 226 -5.03 10.89 21.60
C GLN A 226 -4.14 10.28 20.53
N VAL A 227 -3.35 9.30 20.94
CA VAL A 227 -2.38 8.65 20.06
C VAL A 227 -2.89 7.26 19.68
N VAL A 228 -3.15 7.06 18.40
CA VAL A 228 -3.48 5.74 17.84
C VAL A 228 -2.23 5.12 17.22
N VAL A 229 -1.79 3.98 17.73
CA VAL A 229 -0.62 3.27 17.19
C VAL A 229 -1.04 2.02 16.45
N LEU A 230 -0.53 1.83 15.22
CA LEU A 230 -0.78 0.66 14.37
C LEU A 230 0.44 -0.26 14.32
N PRO A 231 0.62 -1.18 15.30
CA PRO A 231 1.75 -2.10 15.30
C PRO A 231 1.68 -3.08 14.12
N ARG A 232 2.85 -3.53 13.66
CA ARG A 232 2.98 -4.48 12.54
C ARG A 232 3.16 -5.91 13.02
N THR A 233 3.70 -6.09 14.24
CA THR A 233 4.02 -7.39 14.83
C THR A 233 3.47 -7.49 16.24
N ALA A 234 3.41 -8.73 16.77
CA ALA A 234 2.99 -8.98 18.14
C ALA A 234 3.97 -8.36 19.15
N GLU A 235 5.25 -8.33 18.84
CA GLU A 235 6.31 -7.74 19.67
C GLU A 235 6.12 -6.22 19.77
N GLN A 236 5.84 -5.54 18.65
CA GLN A 236 5.52 -4.11 18.66
C GLN A 236 4.25 -3.83 19.48
N ARG A 237 3.25 -4.70 19.38
CA ARG A 237 2.02 -4.56 20.18
C ARG A 237 2.31 -4.75 21.67
N ALA A 238 3.11 -5.74 22.04
CA ALA A 238 3.50 -5.99 23.42
C ALA A 238 4.29 -4.80 24.02
N ALA A 239 5.16 -4.18 23.25
CA ALA A 239 5.94 -3.01 23.67
C ALA A 239 5.08 -1.75 23.95
N LEU A 240 3.82 -1.73 23.51
CA LEU A 240 2.88 -0.63 23.76
C LEU A 240 1.99 -0.85 24.98
N GLN A 241 2.06 -2.02 25.63
CA GLN A 241 1.28 -2.31 26.83
C GLN A 241 1.63 -1.34 27.97
N GLY A 242 0.61 -0.81 28.63
CA GLY A 242 0.76 0.15 29.73
C GLY A 242 1.10 1.58 29.30
N ARG A 243 1.23 1.85 28.00
CA ARG A 243 1.39 3.22 27.48
C ARG A 243 0.02 3.89 27.28
N PRO A 244 -0.07 5.22 27.39
CA PRO A 244 -1.32 5.95 27.16
C PRO A 244 -1.60 6.10 25.66
N VAL A 245 -1.78 4.98 24.96
CA VAL A 245 -2.01 4.93 23.52
C VAL A 245 -3.17 3.99 23.19
N ILE A 246 -3.86 4.27 22.11
CA ILE A 246 -4.92 3.43 21.58
C ILE A 246 -4.29 2.47 20.55
N VAL A 247 -4.41 1.18 20.80
CA VAL A 247 -3.95 0.12 19.88
C VAL A 247 -5.17 -0.68 19.43
N PRO A 248 -5.64 -0.51 18.18
CA PRO A 248 -6.83 -1.22 17.71
C PRO A 248 -6.69 -2.73 17.85
N GLU A 249 -7.71 -3.39 18.38
CA GLU A 249 -7.73 -4.87 18.55
C GLU A 249 -7.93 -5.59 17.22
N ARG A 250 -8.69 -4.98 16.32
CA ARG A 250 -9.03 -5.51 14.99
C ARG A 250 -8.38 -4.67 13.88
N PRO A 251 -8.24 -5.22 12.68
CA PRO A 251 -7.83 -4.43 11.51
C PRO A 251 -8.78 -3.26 11.28
N VAL A 252 -8.22 -2.05 11.14
CA VAL A 252 -8.98 -0.83 10.87
C VAL A 252 -8.83 -0.41 9.40
N ASP A 253 -9.82 0.29 8.89
CA ASP A 253 -9.73 0.97 7.60
C ASP A 253 -8.75 2.15 7.73
N GLY A 254 -7.54 1.99 7.19
CA GLY A 254 -6.46 2.96 7.32
C GLY A 254 -6.82 4.36 6.82
N PRO A 255 -7.39 4.52 5.61
CA PRO A 255 -7.85 5.80 5.11
C PRO A 255 -8.87 6.49 6.02
N SER A 256 -9.87 5.77 6.55
CA SER A 256 -10.83 6.32 7.50
C SER A 256 -10.17 6.81 8.78
N LEU A 257 -9.19 6.06 9.29
CA LEU A 257 -8.42 6.47 10.46
C LEU A 257 -7.56 7.72 10.18
N ILE A 258 -6.93 7.78 9.02
CA ILE A 258 -6.14 8.95 8.59
C ILE A 258 -7.05 10.18 8.47
N GLU A 259 -8.24 10.06 7.91
CA GLU A 259 -9.18 11.20 7.83
C GLU A 259 -9.68 11.66 9.19
N ALA A 260 -9.80 10.76 10.16
CA ALA A 260 -10.14 11.12 11.54
C ALA A 260 -8.96 11.78 12.28
N ALA A 261 -7.73 11.60 11.81
CA ALA A 261 -6.52 12.12 12.44
C ALA A 261 -6.25 13.59 12.09
N ASP A 262 -5.52 14.27 12.96
CA ASP A 262 -4.99 15.60 12.73
C ASP A 262 -3.57 15.55 12.16
N LEU A 263 -2.83 14.46 12.44
CA LEU A 263 -1.52 14.20 11.87
C LEU A 263 -1.20 12.70 11.80
N VAL A 264 -0.23 12.36 10.94
CA VAL A 264 0.28 10.99 10.76
C VAL A 264 1.81 11.00 10.90
N VAL A 265 2.36 10.07 11.68
CA VAL A 265 3.80 9.79 11.74
C VAL A 265 4.04 8.34 11.31
N SER A 266 4.65 8.12 10.16
CA SER A 266 4.87 6.77 9.65
C SER A 266 6.20 6.63 8.90
N ALA A 267 6.94 5.57 9.19
CA ALA A 267 8.10 5.16 8.39
C ALA A 267 7.70 4.39 7.12
N GLY A 268 6.41 4.13 6.90
CA GLY A 268 5.89 3.41 5.74
C GLY A 268 5.35 4.35 4.65
N GLY A 269 5.82 4.19 3.41
CA GLY A 269 5.44 5.08 2.30
C GLY A 269 3.92 5.16 2.05
N THR A 270 3.19 4.04 2.05
CA THR A 270 1.75 4.04 1.73
C THR A 270 0.93 4.93 2.65
N MET A 271 1.09 4.80 3.97
CA MET A 271 0.32 5.61 4.93
C MET A 271 0.61 7.11 4.81
N ASN A 272 1.88 7.47 4.59
CA ASN A 272 2.27 8.86 4.36
C ASN A 272 1.65 9.44 3.08
N ARG A 273 1.60 8.64 2.02
CA ARG A 273 0.99 9.05 0.74
C ARG A 273 -0.52 9.10 0.81
N GLU A 274 -1.17 8.19 1.55
CA GLU A 274 -2.60 8.26 1.88
C GLU A 274 -2.90 9.56 2.64
N ALA A 275 -2.11 9.87 3.67
CA ALA A 275 -2.25 11.12 4.41
C ALA A 275 -2.06 12.34 3.50
N ALA A 276 -1.02 12.37 2.67
CA ALA A 276 -0.79 13.44 1.70
C ALA A 276 -1.95 13.58 0.70
N ALA A 277 -2.51 12.48 0.20
CA ALA A 277 -3.66 12.50 -0.71
C ALA A 277 -4.94 13.00 -0.02
N LEU A 278 -5.11 12.68 1.26
CA LEU A 278 -6.26 13.11 2.07
C LEU A 278 -6.08 14.51 2.71
N GLY A 279 -4.95 15.18 2.45
CA GLY A 279 -4.66 16.50 3.01
C GLY A 279 -4.39 16.50 4.52
N VAL A 280 -3.92 15.37 5.05
CA VAL A 280 -3.54 15.23 6.46
C VAL A 280 -2.04 15.45 6.62
N PRO A 281 -1.57 16.32 7.52
CA PRO A 281 -0.17 16.50 7.83
C PRO A 281 0.53 15.18 8.09
N ALA A 282 1.59 14.89 7.33
CA ALA A 282 2.31 13.63 7.41
C ALA A 282 3.80 13.85 7.67
N TYR A 283 4.35 13.03 8.58
CA TYR A 283 5.76 13.07 8.96
C TYR A 283 6.40 11.71 8.75
N THR A 284 7.59 11.70 8.14
CA THR A 284 8.33 10.47 7.92
C THR A 284 9.67 10.44 8.67
N PRO A 285 9.84 9.51 9.63
CA PRO A 285 11.12 9.22 10.27
C PRO A 285 11.98 8.26 9.43
N PHE A 286 11.68 8.09 8.13
CA PHE A 286 12.38 7.15 7.27
C PHE A 286 13.84 7.55 7.06
N ALA A 287 14.76 6.76 7.61
CA ALA A 287 16.21 7.00 7.52
C ALA A 287 16.86 6.41 6.25
N GLY A 288 16.11 5.65 5.43
CA GLY A 288 16.62 5.05 4.21
C GLY A 288 16.63 6.01 3.02
N ARG A 289 16.94 5.48 1.84
CA ARG A 289 16.91 6.24 0.59
C ARG A 289 15.47 6.55 0.18
N LEU A 290 15.08 7.82 0.21
CA LEU A 290 13.75 8.27 -0.21
C LEU A 290 13.53 8.00 -1.69
N GLY A 291 12.38 7.41 -2.04
CA GLY A 291 11.92 7.25 -3.42
C GLY A 291 11.56 8.57 -4.07
N ALA A 292 11.47 8.58 -5.39
CA ALA A 292 11.12 9.79 -6.17
C ALA A 292 9.75 10.36 -5.77
N VAL A 293 8.79 9.49 -5.46
CA VAL A 293 7.46 9.89 -5.00
C VAL A 293 7.54 10.66 -3.68
N ASP A 294 8.27 10.13 -2.69
CA ASP A 294 8.37 10.76 -1.37
C ASP A 294 9.17 12.06 -1.43
N ARG A 295 10.23 12.13 -2.26
CA ARG A 295 10.96 13.38 -2.51
C ARG A 295 10.06 14.46 -3.08
N ARG A 296 9.25 14.14 -4.11
CA ARG A 296 8.28 15.08 -4.68
C ARG A 296 7.29 15.58 -3.63
N LEU A 297 6.77 14.71 -2.78
CA LEU A 297 5.85 15.11 -1.71
C LEU A 297 6.51 16.04 -0.68
N ILE A 298 7.80 15.85 -0.38
CA ILE A 298 8.55 16.74 0.50
C ILE A 298 8.76 18.11 -0.17
N GLU A 299 9.12 18.12 -1.44
CA GLU A 299 9.28 19.36 -2.24
C GLU A 299 7.96 20.14 -2.36
N GLU A 300 6.83 19.44 -2.44
CA GLU A 300 5.48 20.01 -2.46
C GLU A 300 4.96 20.41 -1.07
N GLY A 301 5.68 20.12 0.00
CA GLY A 301 5.25 20.35 1.39
C GLY A 301 4.13 19.43 1.89
N ARG A 302 3.79 18.37 1.15
CA ARG A 302 2.75 17.38 1.47
C ARG A 302 3.24 16.25 2.37
N LEU A 303 4.55 16.12 2.54
CA LEU A 303 5.22 15.19 3.47
C LEU A 303 6.37 15.92 4.14
N ARG A 304 6.48 15.83 5.45
CA ARG A 304 7.57 16.45 6.20
C ARG A 304 8.56 15.39 6.67
N ARG A 305 9.84 15.66 6.52
CA ARG A 305 10.87 14.80 7.09
C ARG A 305 10.94 15.04 8.60
N LEU A 306 10.85 13.97 9.35
CA LEU A 306 11.02 14.01 10.80
C LEU A 306 12.49 13.75 11.14
N GLU A 307 13.17 14.73 11.71
CA GLU A 307 14.57 14.64 12.14
C GLU A 307 14.70 14.66 13.66
N ARG A 308 13.77 15.34 14.32
CA ARG A 308 13.67 15.43 15.77
C ARG A 308 12.21 15.32 16.21
N PRO A 309 11.92 14.79 17.40
CA PRO A 309 10.57 14.70 17.92
C PRO A 309 9.82 16.05 17.90
N GLU A 310 10.52 17.16 18.18
CA GLU A 310 9.96 18.51 18.26
C GLU A 310 9.49 19.06 16.90
N ASP A 311 9.87 18.42 15.80
CA ASP A 311 9.43 18.83 14.47
C ASP A 311 7.93 18.49 14.21
N VAL A 312 7.29 17.70 15.11
CA VAL A 312 5.87 17.37 15.01
C VAL A 312 5.02 18.50 15.59
N GLU A 313 4.21 19.10 14.77
CA GLU A 313 3.22 20.10 15.17
C GLU A 313 1.94 19.42 15.67
N LEU A 314 1.66 19.51 16.97
CA LEU A 314 0.46 19.01 17.60
C LEU A 314 -0.61 20.11 17.63
N ALA A 315 -1.41 20.16 16.57
CA ALA A 315 -2.53 21.10 16.46
C ALA A 315 -3.71 20.44 15.75
N PRO A 316 -4.95 20.83 16.06
CA PRO A 316 -6.11 20.45 15.27
C PRO A 316 -5.92 20.93 13.83
N ARG A 317 -6.15 20.06 12.85
CA ARG A 317 -6.10 20.47 11.45
C ARG A 317 -7.41 21.07 10.98
N GLU A 318 -7.32 22.00 10.04
CA GLU A 318 -8.48 22.39 9.26
C GLU A 318 -8.90 21.23 8.35
N ARG A 319 -10.13 20.78 8.50
CA ARG A 319 -10.72 19.72 7.70
C ARG A 319 -11.33 20.35 6.45
N GLY A 320 -10.78 20.05 5.28
CA GLY A 320 -11.17 20.67 4.03
C GLY A 320 -11.24 19.70 2.86
N ALA A 321 -11.30 20.24 1.66
CA ALA A 321 -11.30 19.46 0.43
C ALA A 321 -10.03 18.62 0.30
N ARG A 322 -10.19 17.38 -0.18
CA ARG A 322 -9.07 16.47 -0.47
C ARG A 322 -8.30 16.99 -1.68
N PRO A 323 -7.03 17.38 -1.53
CA PRO A 323 -6.28 17.93 -2.65
C PRO A 323 -5.93 16.83 -3.67
N GLY A 324 -6.18 17.08 -4.95
CA GLY A 324 -5.57 16.31 -6.03
C GLY A 324 -6.18 14.95 -6.34
N MET A 325 -7.41 14.63 -5.90
CA MET A 325 -8.07 13.38 -6.28
C MET A 325 -8.22 13.28 -7.81
N ARG A 326 -7.96 12.08 -8.33
CA ARG A 326 -7.92 11.79 -9.77
C ARG A 326 -8.92 10.74 -10.16
N ASP A 327 -9.29 10.69 -11.43
CA ASP A 327 -10.22 9.70 -11.96
C ASP A 327 -9.60 8.28 -11.92
N PRO A 328 -10.14 7.36 -11.12
CA PRO A 328 -9.67 5.97 -11.03
C PRO A 328 -9.72 5.22 -12.36
N GLU A 329 -10.57 5.65 -13.30
CA GLU A 329 -10.70 5.03 -14.61
C GLU A 329 -9.39 5.08 -15.40
N LEU A 330 -8.56 6.10 -15.19
CA LEU A 330 -7.27 6.23 -15.86
C LEU A 330 -6.31 5.06 -15.51
N ILE A 331 -6.23 4.67 -14.23
CA ILE A 331 -5.41 3.51 -13.82
C ILE A 331 -6.04 2.21 -14.33
N LEU A 332 -7.37 2.11 -14.27
CA LEU A 332 -8.10 0.94 -14.69
C LEU A 332 -7.92 0.67 -16.18
N ASP A 333 -8.06 1.70 -17.02
CA ASP A 333 -7.84 1.62 -18.46
C ASP A 333 -6.38 1.25 -18.79
N ALA A 334 -5.40 1.85 -18.08
CA ALA A 334 -4.00 1.51 -18.24
C ALA A 334 -3.68 0.05 -17.91
N ILE A 335 -4.39 -0.55 -16.95
CA ILE A 335 -4.30 -1.98 -16.60
C ILE A 335 -4.93 -2.83 -17.72
N LEU A 336 -6.16 -2.51 -18.14
CA LEU A 336 -6.92 -3.29 -19.14
C LEU A 336 -6.28 -3.24 -20.53
N ASP A 337 -5.65 -2.15 -20.90
CA ASP A 337 -4.92 -2.00 -22.16
C ASP A 337 -3.78 -3.01 -22.35
N VAL A 338 -3.21 -3.54 -21.26
CA VAL A 338 -2.17 -4.57 -21.36
C VAL A 338 -2.77 -5.90 -21.85
N ALA A 339 -4.01 -6.22 -21.45
CA ALA A 339 -4.71 -7.39 -21.97
C ALA A 339 -5.01 -7.24 -23.48
N ASN A 340 -5.44 -6.05 -23.90
CA ASN A 340 -5.77 -5.75 -25.30
C ASN A 340 -4.53 -5.74 -26.21
N GLY A 341 -3.38 -5.30 -25.70
CA GLY A 341 -2.10 -5.29 -26.43
C GLY A 341 -1.48 -6.67 -26.62
N ALA A 342 -1.79 -7.62 -25.73
CA ALA A 342 -1.30 -9.00 -25.83
C ALA A 342 -2.10 -9.85 -26.85
N THR A 343 -3.23 -9.32 -27.31
CA THR A 343 -4.10 -9.98 -28.32
C THR A 343 -3.80 -9.53 -29.77
N ARG A 344 -2.85 -8.63 -29.95
CA ARG A 344 -2.35 -8.17 -31.25
C ARG A 344 -0.91 -8.68 -31.46
#